data_fe56bf31b31da16915eefe0c4fee40a9
#
_entry.id   fe56bf31b31da16915eefe0c4fee40a9
#
_cell.length_a   1.000
_cell.length_b   1.000
_cell.length_c   1.000
_cell.angle_alpha   90.00
_cell.angle_beta   90.00
_cell.angle_gamma   90.00
#
_symmetry.space_group_name_H-M   'P 1'
#
loop_
_entity.id
_entity.type
_entity.pdbx_description
1 polymer ?
#
loop_
_entity_poly.entity_id
_entity_poly.type
_entity_poly.pdbx_seq_one_letter_code
_entity_poly.pdbx_strand_id
1 'polypeptide(L)'
;MFDELIPLSHCMTAKKTATSPIAYHAGHYYDAGQFNGSVRHWANRLQSQPVQRYALFTNDAYPFAVMLLALFHAGKEVWIPGNNRPGIALQLQQLDCQLIGDWDATKPFDYCLESTEYSGLSLLPLDSAETRLVIFTSGSTGQPKPVEKQLIQFQLEIETLEKLWGKKLANAAALATVSHQHIYGLLFRVLWPLSAGRCFHSDCYINPETLVKGTHDAAAYWIASPAHLKRLDQGSPWERIASLYAVFSSGGALQHEVAQQILACSGQQVIEIYGSTETGGIGWRLQGNEPLAAWTLFENMSLTQTDDRWQLHSPYLQIPPRPPFPKGGAAPLPLISSKGEITQTLTSPPIEKGGQGGFQLVDQIILQDDGRFMLQGRLDRIVKIEEKRVSLTEVEQCLMAIPWVVEAFTLMLTNHRDVIGAVIVLTDDGLQSLKIKGRKPLIKKLREALYQYFDAVVLPRKWLFLERMLLTAEGKIEQPVLKHLLDMDSRKFPHVLLVEKTGDSVELKLSVPEDLIYFPDHFAGYPILPGVVQIAWAEHFGKLFFAIDEPFLTMEVIKFVKVIQPGAELKLMLNWKASVGKLYFNFSSEQGSHSSGRMVYGYKK
;
A
#
# COMPACT_ATOMS: atom_id res chain seq x y z
N MET A 1 4.88 37.84 -0.52
CA MET A 1 3.82 37.80 -1.54
C MET A 1 3.63 36.33 -1.78
N PHE A 2 2.52 35.74 -1.31
CA PHE A 2 2.25 34.32 -1.60
C PHE A 2 1.90 34.26 -3.09
N ASP A 3 2.70 33.51 -3.87
CA ASP A 3 2.40 33.31 -5.29
C ASP A 3 1.03 32.66 -5.39
N GLU A 4 0.23 33.15 -6.32
CA GLU A 4 -1.10 32.64 -6.58
C GLU A 4 -1.01 31.19 -7.02
N LEU A 5 -1.89 30.31 -6.48
CA LEU A 5 -1.93 28.89 -6.84
C LEU A 5 -2.07 28.75 -8.37
N ILE A 6 -1.15 28.04 -9.01
CA ILE A 6 -1.17 27.80 -10.44
C ILE A 6 -2.05 26.58 -10.71
N PRO A 7 -3.15 26.69 -11.49
CA PRO A 7 -3.93 25.53 -11.84
C PRO A 7 -3.07 24.45 -12.51
N LEU A 8 -3.31 23.17 -12.23
CA LEU A 8 -2.56 22.06 -12.82
C LEU A 8 -2.52 22.11 -14.34
N SER A 9 -3.63 22.51 -14.96
CA SER A 9 -3.74 22.71 -16.42
C SER A 9 -2.79 23.77 -16.96
N HIS A 10 -2.30 24.69 -16.13
CA HIS A 10 -1.43 25.79 -16.50
C HIS A 10 0.01 25.65 -15.98
N CYS A 11 0.35 24.57 -15.30
CA CYS A 11 1.68 24.39 -14.69
C CYS A 11 2.85 24.59 -15.68
N MET A 12 2.63 24.28 -16.95
CA MET A 12 3.65 24.40 -18.00
C MET A 12 3.60 25.72 -18.76
N THR A 13 2.55 26.50 -18.60
CA THR A 13 2.31 27.75 -19.37
C THR A 13 2.37 29.00 -18.49
N ALA A 14 2.23 28.87 -17.17
CA ALA A 14 2.35 29.95 -16.23
C ALA A 14 3.79 30.48 -16.16
N LYS A 15 3.94 31.80 -16.03
CA LYS A 15 5.24 32.46 -15.88
C LYS A 15 5.82 32.16 -14.50
N LYS A 16 6.63 31.11 -14.38
CA LYS A 16 7.51 30.90 -13.23
C LYS A 16 8.88 31.51 -13.51
N THR A 17 9.56 31.96 -12.46
CA THR A 17 10.97 32.33 -12.58
C THR A 17 11.75 31.07 -12.97
N ALA A 18 12.53 31.13 -14.05
CA ALA A 18 13.21 29.94 -14.59
C ALA A 18 14.11 29.23 -13.55
N THR A 19 14.64 29.99 -12.61
CA THR A 19 15.53 29.50 -11.53
C THR A 19 14.81 29.03 -10.26
N SER A 20 13.45 29.04 -10.24
CA SER A 20 12.71 28.54 -9.07
C SER A 20 12.90 27.03 -8.92
N PRO A 21 13.30 26.51 -7.74
CA PRO A 21 13.49 25.08 -7.55
C PRO A 21 12.15 24.34 -7.60
N ILE A 22 12.08 23.31 -8.44
CA ILE A 22 10.89 22.46 -8.59
C ILE A 22 11.07 21.14 -7.85
N ALA A 23 12.27 20.54 -7.97
CA ALA A 23 12.52 19.25 -7.35
C ALA A 23 13.97 19.13 -6.88
N TYR A 24 14.16 18.29 -5.85
CA TYR A 24 15.47 17.77 -5.44
C TYR A 24 15.55 16.30 -5.83
N HIS A 25 16.51 15.95 -6.70
CA HIS A 25 16.67 14.59 -7.24
C HIS A 25 18.16 14.26 -7.42
N ALA A 26 18.56 13.06 -6.99
CA ALA A 26 19.93 12.55 -7.14
C ALA A 26 21.04 13.53 -6.65
N GLY A 27 20.77 14.25 -5.55
CA GLY A 27 21.73 15.21 -4.97
C GLY A 27 21.71 16.62 -5.58
N HIS A 28 20.83 16.91 -6.55
CA HIS A 28 20.76 18.18 -7.26
C HIS A 28 19.37 18.80 -7.21
N TYR A 29 19.31 20.14 -7.20
CA TYR A 29 18.08 20.89 -7.41
C TYR A 29 17.85 21.10 -8.90
N TYR A 30 16.66 20.72 -9.36
CA TYR A 30 16.16 21.01 -10.70
C TYR A 30 15.23 22.22 -10.65
N ASP A 31 15.54 23.22 -11.45
CA ASP A 31 14.74 24.42 -11.54
C ASP A 31 13.60 24.32 -12.58
N ALA A 32 12.75 25.35 -12.62
CA ALA A 32 11.61 25.41 -13.53
C ALA A 32 12.03 25.41 -15.00
N GLY A 33 13.19 26.00 -15.33
CA GLY A 33 13.72 26.00 -16.70
C GLY A 33 14.07 24.59 -17.16
N GLN A 34 14.84 23.84 -16.36
CA GLN A 34 15.23 22.46 -16.63
C GLN A 34 14.01 21.53 -16.69
N PHE A 35 13.09 21.64 -15.71
CA PHE A 35 11.86 20.86 -15.67
C PHE A 35 11.01 21.08 -16.92
N ASN A 36 10.77 22.34 -17.28
CA ASN A 36 9.98 22.71 -18.45
C ASN A 36 10.66 22.26 -19.75
N GLY A 37 11.98 22.34 -19.84
CA GLY A 37 12.76 21.83 -20.96
C GLY A 37 12.58 20.32 -21.16
N SER A 38 12.71 19.55 -20.08
CA SER A 38 12.51 18.09 -20.09
C SER A 38 11.08 17.70 -20.50
N VAL A 39 10.06 18.36 -19.93
CA VAL A 39 8.65 18.09 -20.30
C VAL A 39 8.40 18.38 -21.77
N ARG A 40 8.86 19.51 -22.32
CA ARG A 40 8.70 19.87 -23.73
C ARG A 40 9.39 18.88 -24.66
N HIS A 41 10.61 18.49 -24.32
CA HIS A 41 11.36 17.50 -25.10
C HIS A 41 10.57 16.19 -25.23
N TRP A 42 10.11 15.66 -24.10
CA TRP A 42 9.36 14.40 -24.06
C TRP A 42 7.97 14.52 -24.68
N ALA A 43 7.26 15.62 -24.46
CA ALA A 43 5.95 15.85 -25.09
C ALA A 43 6.06 15.83 -26.62
N ASN A 44 7.05 16.51 -27.19
CA ASN A 44 7.32 16.52 -28.62
C ASN A 44 7.60 15.10 -29.17
N ARG A 45 8.44 14.35 -28.46
CA ARG A 45 8.80 12.97 -28.84
C ARG A 45 7.61 12.01 -28.77
N LEU A 46 6.79 12.13 -27.71
CA LEU A 46 5.62 11.29 -27.49
C LEU A 46 4.46 11.63 -28.44
N GLN A 47 4.31 12.90 -28.83
CA GLN A 47 3.24 13.34 -29.73
C GLN A 47 3.30 12.62 -31.07
N SER A 48 4.49 12.34 -31.60
CA SER A 48 4.70 11.63 -32.88
C SER A 48 4.49 10.11 -32.76
N GLN A 49 4.37 9.54 -31.56
CA GLN A 49 4.17 8.10 -31.39
C GLN A 49 2.72 7.69 -31.63
N PRO A 50 2.48 6.58 -32.36
CA PRO A 50 1.12 6.12 -32.67
C PRO A 50 0.38 5.59 -31.43
N VAL A 51 1.11 5.14 -30.41
CA VAL A 51 0.56 4.60 -29.17
C VAL A 51 -0.21 5.68 -28.42
N GLN A 52 -1.42 5.34 -27.95
CA GLN A 52 -2.27 6.27 -27.20
C GLN A 52 -2.22 6.06 -25.70
N ARG A 53 -1.93 4.85 -25.24
CA ARG A 53 -2.02 4.45 -23.84
C ARG A 53 -0.66 4.04 -23.28
N TYR A 54 -0.25 4.66 -22.16
CA TYR A 54 1.04 4.44 -21.52
C TYR A 54 0.88 4.06 -20.05
N ALA A 55 1.54 2.99 -19.64
CA ALA A 55 1.68 2.60 -18.25
C ALA A 55 2.96 3.19 -17.67
N LEU A 56 2.82 4.23 -16.87
CA LEU A 56 3.92 4.99 -16.28
C LEU A 56 4.25 4.46 -14.88
N PHE A 57 5.45 3.94 -14.72
CA PHE A 57 6.01 3.58 -13.42
C PHE A 57 7.45 4.10 -13.30
N THR A 58 7.75 4.85 -12.23
CA THR A 58 9.12 5.23 -11.89
C THR A 58 9.34 5.10 -10.38
N ASN A 59 10.57 4.83 -9.98
CA ASN A 59 10.95 4.77 -8.56
C ASN A 59 10.98 6.17 -7.95
N ASP A 60 11.38 7.15 -8.73
CA ASP A 60 11.61 8.53 -8.34
C ASP A 60 10.52 9.48 -8.83
N ALA A 61 10.16 10.49 -8.01
CA ALA A 61 9.06 11.39 -8.31
C ALA A 61 9.39 12.45 -9.37
N TYR A 62 10.66 12.84 -9.55
CA TYR A 62 11.02 13.84 -10.56
C TYR A 62 10.86 13.29 -11.99
N PRO A 63 11.44 12.14 -12.36
CA PRO A 63 11.16 11.50 -13.65
C PRO A 63 9.68 11.24 -13.87
N PHE A 64 8.97 10.82 -12.83
CA PHE A 64 7.52 10.62 -12.88
C PHE A 64 6.78 11.90 -13.28
N ALA A 65 7.05 13.01 -12.60
CA ALA A 65 6.39 14.30 -12.86
C ALA A 65 6.67 14.81 -14.28
N VAL A 66 7.92 14.68 -14.76
CA VAL A 66 8.30 15.03 -16.13
C VAL A 66 7.51 14.22 -17.14
N MET A 67 7.49 12.87 -16.98
CA MET A 67 6.82 11.99 -17.94
C MET A 67 5.28 12.10 -17.88
N LEU A 68 4.71 12.27 -16.69
CA LEU A 68 3.27 12.48 -16.53
C LEU A 68 2.79 13.71 -17.31
N LEU A 69 3.45 14.86 -17.11
CA LEU A 69 3.08 16.09 -17.81
C LEU A 69 3.40 16.00 -19.31
N ALA A 70 4.49 15.37 -19.71
CA ALA A 70 4.83 15.16 -21.11
C ALA A 70 3.78 14.30 -21.82
N LEU A 71 3.30 13.23 -21.20
CA LEU A 71 2.23 12.38 -21.74
C LEU A 71 0.91 13.16 -21.87
N PHE A 72 0.54 13.95 -20.86
CA PHE A 72 -0.65 14.80 -20.94
C PHE A 72 -0.58 15.80 -22.09
N HIS A 73 0.55 16.52 -22.23
CA HIS A 73 0.74 17.48 -23.33
C HIS A 73 0.89 16.82 -24.70
N ALA A 74 1.26 15.54 -24.76
CA ALA A 74 1.24 14.74 -25.97
C ALA A 74 -0.16 14.16 -26.30
N GLY A 75 -1.18 14.43 -25.48
CA GLY A 75 -2.53 13.91 -25.66
C GLY A 75 -2.66 12.41 -25.41
N LYS A 76 -1.81 11.84 -24.55
CA LYS A 76 -1.77 10.40 -24.23
C LYS A 76 -2.56 10.07 -22.98
N GLU A 77 -3.13 8.86 -22.95
CA GLU A 77 -3.79 8.29 -21.77
C GLU A 77 -2.73 7.68 -20.84
N VAL A 78 -2.73 8.08 -19.57
CA VAL A 78 -1.74 7.66 -18.59
C VAL A 78 -2.36 6.68 -17.59
N TRP A 79 -1.75 5.51 -17.47
CA TRP A 79 -2.10 4.47 -16.52
C TRP A 79 -1.01 4.37 -15.47
N ILE A 80 -1.38 4.48 -14.18
CA ILE A 80 -0.47 4.47 -13.03
C ILE A 80 -0.68 3.19 -12.23
N PRO A 81 0.15 2.16 -12.45
CA PRO A 81 0.10 0.93 -11.66
C PRO A 81 0.74 1.13 -10.28
N GLY A 82 0.29 0.37 -9.28
CA GLY A 82 0.86 0.42 -7.94
C GLY A 82 2.24 -0.24 -7.80
N ASN A 83 2.66 -1.05 -8.78
CA ASN A 83 3.98 -1.70 -8.82
C ASN A 83 4.37 -2.08 -10.25
N ASN A 84 5.64 -2.44 -10.44
CA ASN A 84 6.24 -2.80 -11.73
C ASN A 84 6.46 -4.32 -11.92
N ARG A 85 5.73 -5.16 -11.19
CA ARG A 85 5.91 -6.62 -11.25
C ARG A 85 5.67 -7.17 -12.66
N PRO A 86 6.39 -8.22 -13.08
CA PRO A 86 6.26 -8.80 -14.43
C PRO A 86 4.84 -9.18 -14.81
N GLY A 87 4.05 -9.73 -13.87
CA GLY A 87 2.64 -10.06 -14.10
C GLY A 87 1.78 -8.82 -14.39
N ILE A 88 2.03 -7.71 -13.70
CA ILE A 88 1.33 -6.42 -13.95
C ILE A 88 1.76 -5.84 -15.30
N ALA A 89 3.07 -5.90 -15.62
CA ALA A 89 3.59 -5.47 -16.91
C ALA A 89 2.90 -6.21 -18.06
N LEU A 90 2.81 -7.55 -17.97
CA LEU A 90 2.15 -8.37 -18.97
C LEU A 90 0.66 -8.05 -19.11
N GLN A 91 -0.06 -7.89 -18.01
CA GLN A 91 -1.48 -7.50 -18.03
C GLN A 91 -1.70 -6.15 -18.73
N LEU A 92 -0.86 -5.15 -18.42
CA LEU A 92 -0.95 -3.83 -19.04
C LEU A 92 -0.64 -3.88 -20.54
N GLN A 93 0.35 -4.67 -20.96
CA GLN A 93 0.66 -4.88 -22.38
C GLN A 93 -0.48 -5.57 -23.14
N GLN A 94 -1.18 -6.53 -22.52
CA GLN A 94 -2.38 -7.16 -23.08
C GLN A 94 -3.55 -6.19 -23.26
N LEU A 95 -3.52 -5.04 -22.57
CA LEU A 95 -4.48 -3.94 -22.67
C LEU A 95 -4.00 -2.83 -23.60
N ASP A 96 -3.06 -3.12 -24.49
CA ASP A 96 -2.45 -2.19 -25.44
C ASP A 96 -1.76 -0.99 -24.76
N CYS A 97 -1.28 -1.16 -23.51
CA CYS A 97 -0.46 -0.16 -22.84
C CYS A 97 1.00 -0.33 -23.23
N GLN A 98 1.66 0.73 -23.65
CA GLN A 98 3.11 0.77 -23.73
C GLN A 98 3.68 1.09 -22.34
N LEU A 99 4.63 0.27 -21.88
CA LEU A 99 5.31 0.49 -20.62
C LEU A 99 6.34 1.61 -20.76
N ILE A 100 6.39 2.53 -19.79
CA ILE A 100 7.34 3.64 -19.77
C ILE A 100 7.86 3.87 -18.35
N GLY A 101 9.17 4.02 -18.19
CA GLY A 101 9.84 4.18 -16.89
C GLY A 101 10.57 2.93 -16.42
N ASP A 102 10.58 2.68 -15.10
CA ASP A 102 11.42 1.66 -14.43
C ASP A 102 10.67 0.31 -14.33
N TRP A 103 10.67 -0.45 -15.42
CA TRP A 103 10.04 -1.77 -15.49
C TRP A 103 11.07 -2.89 -15.49
N ASP A 104 10.90 -3.88 -14.60
CA ASP A 104 11.84 -5.01 -14.45
C ASP A 104 11.90 -5.93 -15.68
N ALA A 105 10.82 -6.00 -16.46
CA ALA A 105 10.65 -6.99 -17.54
C ALA A 105 10.94 -6.46 -18.96
N THR A 106 11.23 -5.17 -19.13
CA THR A 106 11.46 -4.56 -20.44
C THR A 106 12.76 -3.77 -20.44
N LYS A 107 13.38 -3.60 -21.63
CA LYS A 107 14.40 -2.56 -21.75
C LYS A 107 13.75 -1.25 -21.32
N PRO A 108 14.27 -0.58 -20.28
CA PRO A 108 13.73 0.69 -19.86
C PRO A 108 13.68 1.61 -21.08
N PHE A 109 12.58 2.32 -21.25
CA PHE A 109 12.54 3.42 -22.19
C PHE A 109 13.62 4.40 -21.72
N ASP A 110 14.65 4.59 -22.54
CA ASP A 110 15.77 5.46 -22.18
C ASP A 110 15.28 6.91 -22.08
N TYR A 111 14.84 7.30 -20.87
CA TYR A 111 14.44 8.66 -20.59
C TYR A 111 15.66 9.45 -20.11
N CYS A 112 16.37 10.07 -21.04
CA CYS A 112 17.37 11.06 -20.69
C CYS A 112 16.67 12.31 -20.15
N LEU A 113 16.88 12.61 -18.85
CA LEU A 113 16.36 13.84 -18.22
C LEU A 113 17.23 15.06 -18.54
N GLU A 114 18.41 14.85 -19.08
CA GLU A 114 19.40 15.88 -19.41
C GLU A 114 19.30 16.33 -20.87
N SER A 115 18.12 16.74 -21.33
CA SER A 115 18.01 17.34 -22.65
C SER A 115 18.29 18.84 -22.56
N THR A 116 19.42 19.25 -23.10
CA THR A 116 19.77 20.67 -23.32
C THR A 116 19.16 21.26 -24.59
N GLU A 117 18.59 20.42 -25.46
CA GLU A 117 17.92 20.88 -26.66
C GLU A 117 16.48 21.31 -26.35
N TYR A 118 16.29 22.61 -26.22
CA TYR A 118 14.95 23.21 -26.15
C TYR A 118 14.24 22.96 -27.48
N SER A 119 13.33 21.97 -27.51
CA SER A 119 12.41 21.89 -28.65
C SER A 119 11.58 23.16 -28.66
N GLY A 120 11.46 23.80 -29.82
CA GLY A 120 10.67 25.04 -29.99
C GLY A 120 9.15 24.86 -29.79
N LEU A 121 8.74 23.72 -29.21
CA LEU A 121 7.33 23.42 -28.95
C LEU A 121 6.77 24.33 -27.85
N SER A 122 5.80 25.15 -28.22
CA SER A 122 5.02 25.94 -27.26
C SER A 122 3.88 25.06 -26.74
N LEU A 123 3.93 24.71 -25.45
CA LEU A 123 2.84 23.97 -24.83
C LEU A 123 1.64 24.90 -24.59
N LEU A 124 0.45 24.40 -24.85
CA LEU A 124 -0.82 25.05 -24.52
C LEU A 124 -1.31 24.57 -23.13
N PRO A 125 -2.17 25.34 -22.45
CA PRO A 125 -2.87 24.85 -21.27
C PRO A 125 -3.60 23.55 -21.58
N LEU A 126 -3.58 22.62 -20.62
CA LEU A 126 -4.34 21.37 -20.72
C LEU A 126 -5.83 21.64 -20.51
N ASP A 127 -6.67 20.89 -21.19
CA ASP A 127 -8.08 20.83 -20.84
C ASP A 127 -8.23 19.93 -19.60
N SER A 128 -8.58 20.52 -18.45
CA SER A 128 -8.66 19.81 -17.18
C SER A 128 -9.82 18.82 -17.11
N ALA A 129 -10.86 18.96 -17.93
CA ALA A 129 -11.98 18.04 -18.01
C ALA A 129 -11.70 16.84 -18.94
N GLU A 130 -10.85 17.05 -19.97
CA GLU A 130 -10.51 16.00 -20.92
C GLU A 130 -9.22 15.26 -20.56
N THR A 131 -8.27 15.91 -19.86
CA THR A 131 -7.02 15.28 -19.42
C THR A 131 -7.30 14.27 -18.30
N ARG A 132 -6.89 13.02 -18.52
CA ARG A 132 -7.24 11.89 -17.66
C ARG A 132 -6.06 11.01 -17.33
N LEU A 133 -6.20 10.31 -16.21
CA LEU A 133 -5.31 9.24 -15.82
C LEU A 133 -6.10 8.11 -15.13
N VAL A 134 -5.54 6.91 -15.14
CA VAL A 134 -6.10 5.73 -14.48
C VAL A 134 -5.14 5.29 -13.39
N ILE A 135 -5.62 5.22 -12.15
CA ILE A 135 -4.84 4.74 -11.01
C ILE A 135 -5.32 3.34 -10.65
N PHE A 136 -4.40 2.41 -10.49
CA PHE A 136 -4.74 1.07 -10.03
C PHE A 136 -4.75 1.01 -8.50
N THR A 137 -5.85 0.50 -7.94
CA THR A 137 -5.98 0.24 -6.51
C THR A 137 -5.77 -1.24 -6.23
N SER A 138 -5.15 -1.57 -5.09
CA SER A 138 -5.14 -2.94 -4.59
C SER A 138 -6.57 -3.32 -4.19
N GLY A 139 -7.27 -4.03 -5.08
CA GLY A 139 -8.64 -4.50 -4.80
C GLY A 139 -8.68 -5.44 -3.59
N SER A 140 -9.75 -5.38 -2.80
CA SER A 140 -10.02 -6.33 -1.70
C SER A 140 -10.07 -7.80 -2.15
N THR A 141 -10.18 -8.04 -3.45
CA THR A 141 -10.21 -9.35 -4.10
C THR A 141 -8.85 -9.83 -4.62
N GLY A 142 -7.76 -9.05 -4.36
CA GLY A 142 -6.40 -9.37 -4.84
C GLY A 142 -6.12 -9.01 -6.30
N GLN A 143 -7.13 -8.51 -7.05
CA GLN A 143 -6.95 -8.01 -8.41
C GLN A 143 -6.93 -6.47 -8.42
N PRO A 144 -5.96 -5.83 -9.10
CA PRO A 144 -5.91 -4.38 -9.21
C PRO A 144 -7.15 -3.83 -9.92
N LYS A 145 -7.85 -2.87 -9.29
CA LYS A 145 -9.01 -2.20 -9.87
C LYS A 145 -8.61 -0.85 -10.46
N PRO A 146 -8.88 -0.60 -11.75
CA PRO A 146 -8.62 0.69 -12.36
C PRO A 146 -9.65 1.73 -11.90
N VAL A 147 -9.17 2.92 -11.52
CA VAL A 147 -9.98 4.09 -11.17
C VAL A 147 -9.58 5.24 -12.07
N GLU A 148 -10.50 5.67 -12.95
CA GLU A 148 -10.29 6.82 -13.82
C GLU A 148 -10.46 8.12 -13.03
N LYS A 149 -9.55 9.07 -13.25
CA LYS A 149 -9.57 10.42 -12.69
C LYS A 149 -9.32 11.47 -13.78
N GLN A 150 -10.01 12.59 -13.69
CA GLN A 150 -9.78 13.78 -14.51
C GLN A 150 -8.89 14.78 -13.77
N LEU A 151 -8.13 15.56 -14.53
CA LEU A 151 -7.23 16.56 -13.95
C LEU A 151 -7.97 17.61 -13.10
N ILE A 152 -9.20 17.94 -13.48
CA ILE A 152 -10.06 18.89 -12.73
C ILE A 152 -10.35 18.41 -11.31
N GLN A 153 -10.48 17.10 -11.08
CA GLN A 153 -10.75 16.56 -9.74
C GLN A 153 -9.56 16.80 -8.81
N PHE A 154 -8.32 16.60 -9.30
CA PHE A 154 -7.11 16.93 -8.56
C PHE A 154 -6.96 18.43 -8.33
N GLN A 155 -7.30 19.25 -9.31
CA GLN A 155 -7.22 20.69 -9.18
C GLN A 155 -8.14 21.21 -8.07
N LEU A 156 -9.40 20.76 -8.03
CA LEU A 156 -10.37 21.14 -6.98
C LEU A 156 -9.90 20.68 -5.59
N GLU A 157 -9.30 19.49 -5.51
CA GLU A 157 -8.75 18.99 -4.25
C GLU A 157 -7.54 19.83 -3.81
N ILE A 158 -6.63 20.18 -4.72
CA ILE A 158 -5.48 21.04 -4.44
C ILE A 158 -5.91 22.42 -3.95
N GLU A 159 -6.92 23.01 -4.56
CA GLU A 159 -7.47 24.31 -4.11
C GLU A 159 -7.96 24.24 -2.66
N THR A 160 -8.62 23.13 -2.29
CA THR A 160 -9.06 22.89 -0.90
C THR A 160 -7.87 22.73 0.04
N LEU A 161 -6.86 21.94 -0.34
CA LEU A 161 -5.67 21.72 0.47
C LEU A 161 -4.87 23.01 0.66
N GLU A 162 -4.71 23.80 -0.40
CA GLU A 162 -3.99 25.09 -0.34
C GLU A 162 -4.71 26.11 0.53
N LYS A 163 -6.05 26.17 0.45
CA LYS A 163 -6.86 27.02 1.31
C LYS A 163 -6.68 26.67 2.80
N LEU A 164 -6.61 25.38 3.14
CA LEU A 164 -6.48 24.91 4.53
C LEU A 164 -5.06 25.09 5.07
N TRP A 165 -4.04 24.74 4.29
CA TRP A 165 -2.68 24.61 4.81
C TRP A 165 -1.63 25.40 4.05
N GLY A 166 -1.96 26.00 2.91
CA GLY A 166 -1.00 26.73 2.07
C GLY A 166 -0.24 27.80 2.82
N LYS A 167 -0.94 28.61 3.63
CA LYS A 167 -0.32 29.65 4.48
C LYS A 167 0.63 29.05 5.53
N LYS A 168 0.26 27.89 6.11
CA LYS A 168 1.09 27.17 7.10
C LYS A 168 2.33 26.60 6.46
N LEU A 169 2.20 26.00 5.27
CA LEU A 169 3.30 25.36 4.56
C LEU A 169 4.26 26.37 3.92
N ALA A 170 3.77 27.55 3.57
CA ALA A 170 4.56 28.58 2.87
C ALA A 170 5.32 27.95 1.66
N ASN A 171 6.64 28.12 1.61
CA ASN A 171 7.52 27.56 0.57
C ASN A 171 8.24 26.28 1.03
N ALA A 172 7.73 25.60 2.07
CA ALA A 172 8.35 24.38 2.58
C ALA A 172 8.37 23.27 1.53
N ALA A 173 9.46 22.51 1.48
CA ALA A 173 9.62 21.41 0.55
C ALA A 173 8.81 20.17 0.98
N ALA A 174 8.25 19.47 0.02
CA ALA A 174 7.53 18.22 0.22
C ALA A 174 8.48 17.03 0.32
N LEU A 175 8.54 16.39 1.48
CA LEU A 175 9.26 15.14 1.70
C LEU A 175 8.27 14.01 1.97
N ALA A 176 8.48 12.84 1.35
CA ALA A 176 7.52 11.76 1.45
C ALA A 176 8.14 10.41 1.80
N THR A 177 7.41 9.64 2.61
CA THR A 177 7.66 8.22 2.84
C THR A 177 6.79 7.33 1.96
N VAL A 178 5.84 7.93 1.22
CA VAL A 178 4.84 7.25 0.41
C VAL A 178 5.14 7.38 -1.08
N SER A 179 4.77 6.35 -1.83
CA SER A 179 4.95 6.32 -3.29
C SER A 179 3.96 7.25 -4.00
N HIS A 180 4.44 7.95 -5.02
CA HIS A 180 3.62 8.74 -5.95
C HIS A 180 2.80 7.87 -6.93
N GLN A 181 2.98 6.55 -6.91
CA GLN A 181 2.14 5.61 -7.68
C GLN A 181 0.74 5.41 -7.06
N HIS A 182 0.48 5.96 -5.88
CA HIS A 182 -0.82 5.94 -5.20
C HIS A 182 -1.39 7.35 -5.09
N ILE A 183 -2.71 7.47 -5.09
CA ILE A 183 -3.38 8.79 -5.16
C ILE A 183 -2.90 9.77 -4.08
N TYR A 184 -2.70 9.31 -2.84
CA TYR A 184 -2.23 10.17 -1.76
C TYR A 184 -0.84 10.74 -2.05
N GLY A 185 0.12 9.88 -2.43
CA GLY A 185 1.46 10.33 -2.80
C GLY A 185 1.46 11.16 -4.09
N LEU A 186 0.67 10.76 -5.11
CA LEU A 186 0.53 11.53 -6.34
C LEU A 186 0.11 12.97 -6.05
N LEU A 187 -0.94 13.12 -5.25
CA LEU A 187 -1.50 14.45 -4.93
C LEU A 187 -0.58 15.27 -4.03
N PHE A 188 -0.22 14.74 -2.85
CA PHE A 188 0.49 15.49 -1.81
C PHE A 188 1.97 15.71 -2.11
N ARG A 189 2.62 14.73 -2.78
CA ARG A 189 4.06 14.78 -3.04
C ARG A 189 4.41 15.41 -4.37
N VAL A 190 3.52 15.31 -5.40
CA VAL A 190 3.84 15.76 -6.76
C VAL A 190 2.92 16.89 -7.22
N LEU A 191 1.62 16.64 -7.32
CA LEU A 191 0.71 17.58 -7.99
C LEU A 191 0.48 18.85 -7.18
N TRP A 192 0.27 18.74 -5.88
CA TRP A 192 0.10 19.92 -5.02
C TRP A 192 1.35 20.79 -4.93
N PRO A 193 2.56 20.27 -4.64
CA PRO A 193 3.77 21.08 -4.71
C PRO A 193 3.98 21.77 -6.06
N LEU A 194 3.77 21.08 -7.16
CA LEU A 194 3.89 21.65 -8.52
C LEU A 194 2.92 22.82 -8.74
N SER A 195 1.66 22.67 -8.32
CA SER A 195 0.63 23.71 -8.43
C SER A 195 0.91 24.90 -7.51
N ALA A 196 1.42 24.65 -6.31
CA ALA A 196 1.72 25.66 -5.31
C ALA A 196 3.13 26.30 -5.44
N GLY A 197 3.91 25.89 -6.43
CA GLY A 197 5.27 26.41 -6.64
C GLY A 197 6.28 25.97 -5.57
N ARG A 198 5.99 24.89 -4.84
CA ARG A 198 6.88 24.31 -3.81
C ARG A 198 7.81 23.27 -4.41
N CYS A 199 9.02 23.18 -3.85
CA CYS A 199 9.94 22.11 -4.17
C CYS A 199 9.46 20.77 -3.59
N PHE A 200 9.63 19.64 -4.34
CA PHE A 200 9.42 18.30 -3.81
C PHE A 200 10.68 17.46 -3.92
N HIS A 201 10.86 16.57 -2.95
CA HIS A 201 11.96 15.60 -2.99
C HIS A 201 11.56 14.38 -3.83
N SER A 202 12.43 14.02 -4.76
CA SER A 202 12.21 12.92 -5.70
C SER A 202 12.33 11.55 -5.05
N ASP A 203 13.20 11.43 -4.03
CA ASP A 203 13.42 10.18 -3.30
C ASP A 203 12.23 9.83 -2.40
N CYS A 204 12.00 8.54 -2.19
CA CYS A 204 11.04 8.04 -1.21
C CYS A 204 11.78 7.65 0.07
N TYR A 205 11.56 8.40 1.13
CA TYR A 205 12.26 8.24 2.41
C TYR A 205 11.57 7.20 3.30
N ILE A 206 11.78 5.92 3.01
CA ILE A 206 11.11 4.81 3.71
C ILE A 206 11.55 4.69 5.17
N ASN A 207 12.80 5.06 5.48
CA ASN A 207 13.34 5.00 6.83
C ASN A 207 13.32 6.37 7.51
N PRO A 208 12.88 6.48 8.79
CA PRO A 208 12.85 7.74 9.54
C PRO A 208 14.18 8.50 9.53
N GLU A 209 15.30 7.77 9.64
CA GLU A 209 16.65 8.35 9.63
C GLU A 209 16.99 9.05 8.30
N THR A 210 16.60 8.46 7.17
CA THR A 210 16.84 9.06 5.85
C THR A 210 15.96 10.27 5.61
N LEU A 211 14.70 10.23 6.08
CA LEU A 211 13.78 11.35 6.02
C LEU A 211 14.34 12.56 6.76
N VAL A 212 14.95 12.34 7.92
CA VAL A 212 15.58 13.39 8.71
C VAL A 212 16.80 14.00 8.01
N LYS A 213 17.60 13.20 7.31
CA LYS A 213 18.69 13.73 6.49
C LYS A 213 18.19 14.63 5.37
N GLY A 214 17.02 14.33 4.80
CA GLY A 214 16.37 15.16 3.79
C GLY A 214 15.88 16.53 4.30
N THR A 215 15.73 16.72 5.63
CA THR A 215 15.28 17.99 6.23
C THR A 215 16.44 18.92 6.63
N HIS A 216 17.72 18.59 6.33
CA HIS A 216 18.89 19.21 6.94
C HIS A 216 18.96 20.75 6.84
N ASP A 217 18.54 21.37 5.73
CA ASP A 217 18.80 22.78 5.47
C ASP A 217 17.58 23.56 4.92
N ALA A 218 16.42 22.94 4.75
CA ALA A 218 15.26 23.61 4.18
C ALA A 218 14.00 23.41 5.04
N ALA A 219 13.13 24.43 5.03
CA ALA A 219 11.77 24.32 5.52
C ALA A 219 11.06 23.16 4.79
N ALA A 220 10.49 22.22 5.53
CA ALA A 220 9.91 21.02 4.98
C ALA A 220 8.61 20.62 5.67
N TYR A 221 7.79 19.81 4.99
CA TYR A 221 6.66 19.09 5.55
C TYR A 221 6.70 17.62 5.13
N TRP A 222 6.16 16.74 5.97
CA TRP A 222 6.19 15.31 5.74
C TRP A 222 4.86 14.76 5.27
N ILE A 223 4.95 13.88 4.30
CA ILE A 223 3.83 13.11 3.74
C ILE A 223 4.11 11.64 4.06
N ALA A 224 3.47 11.14 5.11
CA ALA A 224 3.75 9.83 5.68
C ALA A 224 2.53 8.90 5.64
N SER A 225 2.74 7.63 5.93
CA SER A 225 1.67 6.70 6.27
C SER A 225 1.77 6.33 7.75
N PRO A 226 0.68 5.84 8.37
CA PRO A 226 0.70 5.38 9.75
C PRO A 226 1.79 4.34 10.03
N ALA A 227 2.05 3.44 9.07
CA ALA A 227 3.09 2.42 9.19
C ALA A 227 4.51 3.01 9.29
N HIS A 228 4.78 4.13 8.62
CA HIS A 228 6.07 4.82 8.71
C HIS A 228 6.18 5.63 10.00
N LEU A 229 5.13 6.33 10.39
CA LEU A 229 5.10 7.11 11.64
C LEU A 229 5.29 6.22 12.87
N LYS A 230 4.75 5.01 12.87
CA LYS A 230 4.93 4.02 13.94
C LYS A 230 6.38 3.57 14.13
N ARG A 231 7.26 3.74 13.15
CA ARG A 231 8.69 3.39 13.24
C ARG A 231 9.53 4.44 13.96
N LEU A 232 8.95 5.61 14.27
CA LEU A 232 9.61 6.62 15.08
C LEU A 232 9.73 6.09 16.53
N ASP A 233 10.94 6.09 17.05
CA ASP A 233 11.29 5.60 18.37
C ASP A 233 11.99 6.68 19.22
N GLN A 234 12.45 6.33 20.42
CA GLN A 234 13.14 7.27 21.30
C GLN A 234 14.46 7.80 20.72
N GLY A 235 15.11 7.06 19.82
CA GLY A 235 16.34 7.48 19.13
C GLY A 235 16.09 8.36 17.91
N SER A 236 14.85 8.58 17.52
CA SER A 236 14.50 9.43 16.40
C SER A 236 14.83 10.90 16.69
N PRO A 237 15.29 11.67 15.70
CA PRO A 237 15.74 13.05 15.91
C PRO A 237 14.55 14.03 16.03
N TRP A 238 13.92 14.00 17.17
CA TRP A 238 12.69 14.72 17.48
C TRP A 238 12.77 16.23 17.28
N GLU A 239 13.93 16.85 17.56
CA GLU A 239 14.16 18.29 17.34
C GLU A 239 13.94 18.69 15.87
N ARG A 240 14.35 17.81 14.94
CA ARG A 240 14.15 18.06 13.52
C ARG A 240 12.71 17.84 13.09
N ILE A 241 12.04 16.84 13.67
CA ILE A 241 10.60 16.62 13.45
C ILE A 241 9.82 17.85 13.98
N ALA A 242 10.24 18.42 15.09
CA ALA A 242 9.66 19.64 15.65
C ALA A 242 9.77 20.86 14.71
N SER A 243 10.81 20.91 13.87
CA SER A 243 11.02 22.01 12.92
C SER A 243 10.18 21.91 11.64
N LEU A 244 9.46 20.80 11.42
CA LEU A 244 8.58 20.63 10.26
C LEU A 244 7.39 21.58 10.29
N TYR A 245 6.96 22.04 9.13
CA TYR A 245 5.77 22.87 8.99
C TYR A 245 4.47 22.09 9.19
N ALA A 246 4.47 20.82 8.78
CA ALA A 246 3.36 19.91 9.01
C ALA A 246 3.80 18.44 8.86
N VAL A 247 3.03 17.53 9.45
CA VAL A 247 3.10 16.08 9.22
C VAL A 247 1.74 15.61 8.77
N PHE A 248 1.63 15.14 7.53
CA PHE A 248 0.41 14.55 6.97
C PHE A 248 0.47 13.03 7.07
N SER A 249 -0.67 12.39 7.31
CA SER A 249 -0.82 10.94 7.36
C SER A 249 -2.08 10.50 6.63
N SER A 250 -1.99 9.47 5.79
CA SER A 250 -3.12 8.86 5.11
C SER A 250 -2.82 7.41 4.72
N GLY A 251 -3.81 6.73 4.12
CA GLY A 251 -3.71 5.34 3.66
C GLY A 251 -4.03 4.28 4.71
N GLY A 252 -4.30 4.68 5.96
CA GLY A 252 -4.70 3.82 7.07
C GLY A 252 -5.04 4.65 8.30
N ALA A 253 -5.54 4.01 9.35
CA ALA A 253 -5.79 4.66 10.63
C ALA A 253 -4.46 4.82 11.40
N LEU A 254 -4.16 6.03 11.86
CA LEU A 254 -3.05 6.27 12.77
C LEU A 254 -3.46 5.88 14.19
N GLN A 255 -2.64 5.07 14.85
CA GLN A 255 -2.86 4.72 16.26
C GLN A 255 -2.70 5.96 17.14
N HIS A 256 -3.59 6.10 18.10
CA HIS A 256 -3.61 7.27 19.00
C HIS A 256 -2.29 7.43 19.76
N GLU A 257 -1.73 6.33 20.25
CA GLU A 257 -0.46 6.30 21.00
C GLU A 257 0.70 6.82 20.15
N VAL A 258 0.72 6.51 18.85
CA VAL A 258 1.74 7.00 17.91
C VAL A 258 1.58 8.51 17.70
N ALA A 259 0.35 8.99 17.52
CA ALA A 259 0.08 10.42 17.39
C ALA A 259 0.46 11.19 18.66
N GLN A 260 0.15 10.64 19.84
CA GLN A 260 0.55 11.21 21.14
C GLN A 260 2.07 11.24 21.32
N GLN A 261 2.77 10.16 20.94
CA GLN A 261 4.24 10.12 21.01
C GLN A 261 4.85 11.23 20.14
N ILE A 262 4.37 11.38 18.89
CA ILE A 262 4.86 12.44 17.99
C ILE A 262 4.59 13.82 18.61
N LEU A 263 3.38 14.05 19.12
CA LEU A 263 3.03 15.31 19.77
C LEU A 263 3.91 15.60 21.00
N ALA A 264 4.10 14.61 21.88
CA ALA A 264 4.88 14.75 23.10
C ALA A 264 6.37 15.00 22.82
N CYS A 265 6.94 14.32 21.81
CA CYS A 265 8.36 14.41 21.51
C CYS A 265 8.74 15.58 20.59
N SER A 266 7.83 16.05 19.74
CA SER A 266 8.12 17.09 18.74
C SER A 266 7.21 18.31 18.79
N GLY A 267 6.12 18.28 19.54
CA GLY A 267 5.10 19.33 19.51
C GLY A 267 4.25 19.33 18.23
N GLN A 268 4.47 18.39 17.28
CA GLN A 268 3.73 18.32 16.03
C GLN A 268 2.45 17.49 16.18
N GLN A 269 1.32 18.09 15.82
CA GLN A 269 0.08 17.33 15.62
C GLN A 269 0.05 16.77 14.22
N VAL A 270 -0.21 15.47 14.10
CA VAL A 270 -0.35 14.82 12.80
C VAL A 270 -1.71 15.17 12.18
N ILE A 271 -1.69 15.64 10.94
CA ILE A 271 -2.88 15.90 10.13
C ILE A 271 -3.23 14.61 9.40
N GLU A 272 -4.27 13.92 9.84
CA GLU A 272 -4.77 12.75 9.14
C GLU A 272 -5.75 13.15 8.04
N ILE A 273 -5.61 12.50 6.88
CA ILE A 273 -6.49 12.66 5.71
C ILE A 273 -7.26 11.37 5.50
N TYR A 274 -8.58 11.46 5.49
CA TYR A 274 -9.49 10.37 5.15
C TYR A 274 -9.97 10.51 3.71
N GLY A 275 -9.89 9.44 2.95
CA GLY A 275 -10.32 9.38 1.56
C GLY A 275 -9.96 8.04 0.90
N SER A 276 -10.31 7.91 -0.36
CA SER A 276 -9.99 6.76 -1.20
C SER A 276 -9.58 7.20 -2.60
N THR A 277 -9.10 6.27 -3.44
CA THR A 277 -8.77 6.60 -4.83
C THR A 277 -10.02 7.03 -5.60
N GLU A 278 -11.16 6.42 -5.30
CA GLU A 278 -12.44 6.72 -5.94
C GLU A 278 -12.94 8.12 -5.59
N THR A 279 -12.86 8.50 -4.31
CA THR A 279 -13.45 9.74 -3.79
C THR A 279 -12.52 10.95 -3.82
N GLY A 280 -11.19 10.75 -3.82
CA GLY A 280 -10.25 11.75 -3.33
C GLY A 280 -10.35 11.90 -1.81
N GLY A 281 -9.83 12.97 -1.25
CA GLY A 281 -9.97 13.31 0.15
C GLY A 281 -11.42 13.62 0.52
N ILE A 282 -11.86 13.12 1.65
CA ILE A 282 -13.22 13.34 2.19
C ILE A 282 -13.18 14.29 3.37
N GLY A 283 -12.18 14.11 4.22
CA GLY A 283 -12.07 14.89 5.44
C GLY A 283 -10.71 14.75 6.11
N TRP A 284 -10.52 15.49 7.16
CA TRP A 284 -9.29 15.55 7.93
C TRP A 284 -9.56 15.63 9.42
N ARG A 285 -8.56 15.27 10.22
CA ARG A 285 -8.57 15.49 11.67
C ARG A 285 -7.16 15.73 12.19
N LEU A 286 -7.07 16.34 13.37
CA LEU A 286 -5.87 16.39 14.18
C LEU A 286 -6.04 15.40 15.33
N GLN A 287 -5.19 14.41 15.42
CA GLN A 287 -5.13 13.62 16.64
C GLN A 287 -4.35 14.40 17.70
N GLY A 288 -5.03 14.71 18.79
CA GLY A 288 -4.49 15.41 19.94
C GLY A 288 -4.57 14.55 21.21
N ASN A 289 -4.92 15.18 22.33
CA ASN A 289 -5.05 14.50 23.63
C ASN A 289 -6.31 13.64 23.75
N GLU A 290 -7.28 13.80 22.84
CA GLU A 290 -8.52 13.02 22.81
C GLU A 290 -8.33 11.76 21.96
N PRO A 291 -8.66 10.56 22.51
CA PRO A 291 -8.41 9.28 21.83
C PRO A 291 -9.19 9.08 20.54
N LEU A 292 -10.28 9.80 20.33
CA LEU A 292 -11.20 9.65 19.19
C LEU A 292 -11.59 11.01 18.63
N ALA A 293 -10.59 11.75 18.10
CA ALA A 293 -10.89 13.01 17.43
C ALA A 293 -11.82 12.80 16.23
N ALA A 294 -12.91 13.57 16.18
CA ALA A 294 -13.85 13.54 15.08
C ALA A 294 -13.22 14.09 13.80
N TRP A 295 -13.66 13.59 12.66
CA TRP A 295 -13.26 14.04 11.34
C TRP A 295 -14.07 15.26 10.91
N THR A 296 -13.40 16.22 10.31
CA THR A 296 -14.01 17.40 9.67
C THR A 296 -14.08 17.15 8.18
N LEU A 297 -15.27 17.28 7.57
CA LEU A 297 -15.41 17.21 6.11
C LEU A 297 -14.63 18.34 5.44
N PHE A 298 -14.11 18.06 4.24
CA PHE A 298 -13.63 19.15 3.38
C PHE A 298 -14.78 20.05 2.94
N GLU A 299 -14.44 21.28 2.56
CA GLU A 299 -15.42 22.27 2.15
C GLU A 299 -16.24 21.80 0.93
N ASN A 300 -17.50 22.17 0.89
CA ASN A 300 -18.45 21.79 -0.16
C ASN A 300 -18.74 20.28 -0.30
N MET A 301 -18.49 19.53 0.78
CA MET A 301 -18.89 18.14 0.88
C MET A 301 -20.04 17.96 1.84
N SER A 302 -20.86 16.94 1.59
CA SER A 302 -21.92 16.53 2.52
C SER A 302 -22.07 15.02 2.53
N LEU A 303 -22.55 14.52 3.67
CA LEU A 303 -22.90 13.12 3.89
C LEU A 303 -24.40 13.03 4.04
N THR A 304 -25.05 12.16 3.29
CA THR A 304 -26.46 11.83 3.42
C THR A 304 -26.63 10.35 3.69
N GLN A 305 -27.55 10.00 4.57
CA GLN A 305 -27.87 8.60 4.87
C GLN A 305 -29.07 8.16 4.05
N THR A 306 -28.91 7.06 3.31
CA THR A 306 -29.99 6.42 2.56
C THR A 306 -30.02 4.95 2.95
N ASP A 307 -31.13 4.51 3.50
CA ASP A 307 -31.24 3.22 4.18
C ASP A 307 -30.12 3.09 5.24
N ASP A 308 -29.41 2.01 5.35
CA ASP A 308 -28.29 1.84 6.32
C ASP A 308 -26.92 2.25 5.74
N ARG A 309 -26.88 3.08 4.69
CA ARG A 309 -25.65 3.42 3.98
C ARG A 309 -25.46 4.92 3.85
N TRP A 310 -24.19 5.34 3.89
CA TRP A 310 -23.81 6.73 3.71
C TRP A 310 -23.46 7.03 2.26
N GLN A 311 -23.95 8.14 1.75
CA GLN A 311 -23.61 8.69 0.45
C GLN A 311 -22.81 9.98 0.63
N LEU A 312 -21.67 10.05 -0.04
CA LEU A 312 -20.82 11.23 -0.12
C LEU A 312 -21.20 12.06 -1.34
N HIS A 313 -21.52 13.31 -1.11
CA HIS A 313 -21.59 14.33 -2.16
C HIS A 313 -20.32 15.16 -2.11
N SER A 314 -19.57 15.20 -3.20
CA SER A 314 -18.26 15.83 -3.28
C SER A 314 -18.04 16.47 -4.64
N PRO A 315 -17.44 17.67 -4.73
CA PRO A 315 -17.06 18.27 -5.98
C PRO A 315 -16.02 17.43 -6.75
N TYR A 316 -15.28 16.56 -6.05
CA TYR A 316 -14.27 15.68 -6.67
C TYR A 316 -14.87 14.45 -7.35
N LEU A 317 -16.18 14.23 -7.23
CA LEU A 317 -16.93 13.15 -7.88
C LEU A 317 -17.64 13.59 -9.14
N GLN A 318 -17.80 14.92 -9.36
CA GLN A 318 -18.50 15.46 -10.51
C GLN A 318 -17.65 15.28 -11.76
N ILE A 319 -18.03 14.28 -12.54
CA ILE A 319 -17.50 14.09 -13.89
C ILE A 319 -18.52 14.72 -14.84
N PRO A 320 -18.16 15.74 -15.67
CA PRO A 320 -19.06 16.24 -16.69
C PRO A 320 -19.55 15.09 -17.58
N PRO A 321 -20.85 15.07 -17.99
CA PRO A 321 -21.37 14.01 -18.82
C PRO A 321 -20.59 13.93 -20.12
N ARG A 322 -20.05 12.75 -20.39
CA ARG A 322 -19.26 12.44 -21.58
C ARG A 322 -20.16 12.19 -22.79
N PRO A 323 -19.79 12.64 -23.98
CA PRO A 323 -20.24 11.96 -25.19
C PRO A 323 -19.71 10.51 -25.15
N PRO A 324 -20.50 9.50 -25.59
CA PRO A 324 -20.03 8.11 -25.58
C PRO A 324 -18.73 8.02 -26.38
N PHE A 325 -17.76 7.23 -25.85
CA PHE A 325 -16.49 6.99 -26.54
C PHE A 325 -16.72 6.71 -28.02
N PRO A 326 -15.87 7.22 -28.94
CA PRO A 326 -15.85 6.69 -30.28
C PRO A 326 -15.67 5.17 -30.17
N LYS A 327 -16.43 4.42 -30.97
CA LYS A 327 -16.42 2.95 -31.02
C LYS A 327 -14.97 2.47 -31.14
N GLY A 328 -14.39 2.00 -30.07
CA GLY A 328 -12.97 1.68 -29.87
C GLY A 328 -12.52 1.88 -28.42
N GLY A 329 -13.42 2.36 -27.56
CA GLY A 329 -13.19 2.55 -26.13
C GLY A 329 -12.98 1.22 -25.42
N ALA A 330 -12.16 1.25 -24.37
CA ALA A 330 -11.74 0.13 -23.55
C ALA A 330 -12.86 -0.87 -23.30
N ALA A 331 -12.69 -2.08 -23.83
CA ALA A 331 -13.48 -3.22 -23.41
C ALA A 331 -13.27 -3.41 -21.88
N PRO A 332 -14.30 -3.83 -21.14
CA PRO A 332 -14.15 -4.17 -19.74
C PRO A 332 -13.01 -5.18 -19.58
N LEU A 333 -12.22 -5.01 -18.51
CA LEU A 333 -11.06 -5.84 -18.22
C LEU A 333 -11.47 -7.33 -18.11
N PRO A 334 -10.92 -8.25 -18.92
CA PRO A 334 -11.21 -9.65 -18.76
C PRO A 334 -10.59 -10.19 -17.49
N LEU A 335 -11.36 -10.97 -16.72
CA LEU A 335 -10.82 -11.81 -15.64
C LEU A 335 -10.15 -13.02 -16.29
N ILE A 336 -8.85 -13.08 -16.20
CA ILE A 336 -8.07 -14.25 -16.66
C ILE A 336 -7.98 -15.24 -15.49
N SER A 337 -8.54 -16.43 -15.67
CA SER A 337 -8.35 -17.54 -14.73
C SER A 337 -6.89 -17.99 -14.75
N SER A 338 -6.44 -18.69 -13.69
CA SER A 338 -5.12 -19.31 -13.62
C SER A 338 -4.81 -20.30 -14.77
N LYS A 339 -5.79 -20.56 -15.66
CA LYS A 339 -5.66 -21.38 -16.87
C LYS A 339 -5.64 -20.59 -18.17
N GLY A 340 -5.60 -19.23 -18.11
CA GLY A 340 -5.56 -18.37 -19.30
C GLY A 340 -6.89 -18.20 -20.03
N GLU A 341 -8.00 -18.67 -19.47
CA GLU A 341 -9.34 -18.52 -20.08
C GLU A 341 -10.03 -17.25 -19.57
N ILE A 342 -10.64 -16.49 -20.50
CA ILE A 342 -11.41 -15.28 -20.21
C ILE A 342 -12.78 -15.71 -19.65
N THR A 343 -12.94 -15.63 -18.31
CA THR A 343 -14.13 -16.17 -17.65
C THR A 343 -15.20 -15.14 -17.29
N GLN A 344 -14.86 -13.83 -17.18
CA GLN A 344 -15.83 -12.77 -16.98
C GLN A 344 -15.31 -11.41 -17.41
N THR A 345 -16.18 -10.57 -17.93
CA THR A 345 -15.93 -9.15 -18.23
C THR A 345 -16.27 -8.34 -16.98
N LEU A 346 -15.28 -7.73 -16.33
CA LEU A 346 -15.53 -6.76 -15.26
C LEU A 346 -16.12 -5.50 -15.88
N THR A 347 -17.44 -5.36 -15.83
CA THR A 347 -18.04 -4.04 -15.85
C THR A 347 -17.73 -3.42 -14.49
N SER A 348 -17.08 -2.24 -14.46
CA SER A 348 -17.17 -1.38 -13.29
C SER A 348 -18.65 -1.33 -12.89
N PRO A 349 -19.01 -1.50 -11.60
CA PRO A 349 -20.40 -1.27 -11.23
C PRO A 349 -20.78 0.08 -11.84
N PRO A 350 -21.88 0.18 -12.56
CA PRO A 350 -22.28 1.44 -13.13
C PRO A 350 -22.32 2.42 -11.97
N ILE A 351 -21.63 3.55 -12.11
CA ILE A 351 -22.03 4.76 -11.37
C ILE A 351 -23.47 4.91 -11.83
N GLU A 352 -24.42 4.56 -10.95
CA GLU A 352 -25.81 4.61 -11.31
C GLU A 352 -26.07 5.97 -11.92
N LYS A 353 -26.58 5.97 -13.15
CA LYS A 353 -27.01 7.15 -13.87
C LYS A 353 -28.20 7.73 -13.10
N GLY A 354 -27.91 8.50 -12.07
CA GLY A 354 -28.90 9.24 -11.33
C GLY A 354 -28.41 10.67 -11.24
N GLY A 355 -29.13 11.59 -11.81
CA GLY A 355 -29.00 13.00 -11.46
C GLY A 355 -29.06 13.14 -9.95
N GLN A 356 -28.10 13.87 -9.32
CA GLN A 356 -27.92 14.10 -7.89
C GLN A 356 -27.46 12.89 -7.04
N GLY A 357 -26.95 11.78 -7.60
CA GLY A 357 -26.49 10.61 -6.84
C GLY A 357 -25.11 10.84 -6.20
N GLY A 358 -25.01 10.64 -4.87
CA GLY A 358 -23.75 10.63 -4.15
C GLY A 358 -22.98 9.30 -4.36
N PHE A 359 -21.69 9.29 -4.01
CA PHE A 359 -20.87 8.08 -3.96
C PHE A 359 -21.18 7.29 -2.69
N GLN A 360 -21.56 6.02 -2.85
CA GLN A 360 -21.85 5.15 -1.70
C GLN A 360 -20.58 4.75 -0.96
N LEU A 361 -20.48 5.18 0.30
CA LEU A 361 -19.37 4.83 1.17
C LEU A 361 -19.53 3.41 1.72
N VAL A 362 -18.42 2.72 1.82
CA VAL A 362 -18.34 1.40 2.51
C VAL A 362 -18.00 1.54 3.99
N ASP A 363 -17.71 2.74 4.45
CA ASP A 363 -17.39 3.03 5.84
C ASP A 363 -18.66 3.33 6.64
N GLN A 364 -18.72 2.80 7.87
CA GLN A 364 -19.76 3.17 8.85
C GLN A 364 -19.40 4.49 9.50
N ILE A 365 -20.32 5.42 9.47
CA ILE A 365 -20.13 6.79 9.94
C ILE A 365 -21.17 7.09 11.01
N ILE A 366 -20.75 7.78 12.08
CA ILE A 366 -21.64 8.48 12.99
C ILE A 366 -21.44 9.98 12.75
N LEU A 367 -22.48 10.65 12.28
CA LEU A 367 -22.48 12.10 12.16
C LEU A 367 -22.77 12.72 13.53
N GLN A 368 -22.01 13.75 13.90
CA GLN A 368 -22.20 14.51 15.13
C GLN A 368 -23.05 15.76 14.87
N ASP A 369 -23.65 16.32 15.93
CA ASP A 369 -24.52 17.50 15.84
C ASP A 369 -23.79 18.75 15.30
N ASP A 370 -22.46 18.80 15.42
CA ASP A 370 -21.62 19.89 14.94
C ASP A 370 -21.16 19.72 13.47
N GLY A 371 -21.66 18.68 12.77
CA GLY A 371 -21.33 18.38 11.39
C GLY A 371 -20.02 17.59 11.21
N ARG A 372 -19.29 17.30 12.27
CA ARG A 372 -18.15 16.37 12.25
C ARG A 372 -18.65 14.93 12.26
N PHE A 373 -17.76 13.98 11.94
CA PHE A 373 -18.15 12.58 11.90
C PHE A 373 -17.08 11.66 12.51
N MET A 374 -17.53 10.49 12.94
CA MET A 374 -16.70 9.41 13.46
C MET A 374 -16.75 8.23 12.51
N LEU A 375 -15.60 7.57 12.28
CA LEU A 375 -15.54 6.30 11.57
C LEU A 375 -15.64 5.15 12.57
N GLN A 376 -16.65 4.29 12.40
CA GLN A 376 -16.84 3.09 13.24
C GLN A 376 -16.24 1.83 12.62
N GLY A 377 -15.75 1.91 11.39
CA GLY A 377 -15.21 0.79 10.64
C GLY A 377 -15.80 0.71 9.23
N ARG A 378 -15.51 -0.37 8.53
CA ARG A 378 -16.00 -0.58 7.17
C ARG A 378 -17.13 -1.58 7.14
N LEU A 379 -18.19 -1.30 6.36
CA LEU A 379 -19.33 -2.20 6.17
C LEU A 379 -18.90 -3.56 5.57
N ASP A 380 -17.86 -3.58 4.75
CA ASP A 380 -17.29 -4.78 4.17
C ASP A 380 -16.56 -5.68 5.19
N ARG A 381 -16.39 -5.22 6.44
CA ARG A 381 -15.84 -5.97 7.57
C ARG A 381 -16.89 -6.46 8.57
N ILE A 382 -18.19 -6.26 8.26
CA ILE A 382 -19.28 -6.95 8.95
C ILE A 382 -19.50 -8.28 8.25
N VAL A 383 -19.27 -9.36 8.98
CA VAL A 383 -19.45 -10.72 8.46
C VAL A 383 -20.69 -11.38 9.09
N LYS A 384 -21.29 -12.30 8.34
CA LYS A 384 -22.42 -13.11 8.84
C LYS A 384 -21.91 -14.53 9.09
N ILE A 385 -22.02 -14.99 10.33
CA ILE A 385 -21.67 -16.36 10.74
C ILE A 385 -22.87 -16.98 11.42
N GLU A 386 -23.41 -18.02 10.84
CA GLU A 386 -24.60 -18.75 11.37
C GLU A 386 -25.71 -17.77 11.80
N GLU A 387 -26.20 -16.94 10.88
CA GLU A 387 -27.27 -15.95 11.11
C GLU A 387 -26.87 -14.72 11.95
N LYS A 388 -25.70 -14.72 12.62
CA LYS A 388 -25.26 -13.59 13.43
C LYS A 388 -24.33 -12.66 12.65
N ARG A 389 -24.64 -11.37 12.69
CA ARG A 389 -23.75 -10.31 12.16
C ARG A 389 -22.73 -9.96 13.22
N VAL A 390 -21.45 -9.86 12.82
CA VAL A 390 -20.36 -9.43 13.68
C VAL A 390 -19.42 -8.49 12.93
N SER A 391 -19.07 -7.39 13.57
CA SER A 391 -18.05 -6.49 13.08
C SER A 391 -16.67 -7.07 13.41
N LEU A 392 -15.88 -7.39 12.39
CA LEU A 392 -14.51 -7.83 12.59
C LEU A 392 -13.68 -6.77 13.30
N THR A 393 -13.94 -5.49 13.02
CA THR A 393 -13.27 -4.36 13.68
C THR A 393 -13.57 -4.31 15.18
N GLU A 394 -14.83 -4.62 15.59
CA GLU A 394 -15.20 -4.65 17.00
C GLU A 394 -14.50 -5.81 17.74
N VAL A 395 -14.37 -6.98 17.09
CA VAL A 395 -13.58 -8.11 17.64
C VAL A 395 -12.12 -7.71 17.82
N GLU A 396 -11.52 -6.98 16.85
CA GLU A 396 -10.16 -6.47 16.94
C GLU A 396 -9.97 -5.50 18.09
N GLN A 397 -10.88 -4.56 18.26
CA GLN A 397 -10.84 -3.59 19.38
C GLN A 397 -10.90 -4.29 20.73
N CYS A 398 -11.77 -5.30 20.88
CA CYS A 398 -11.83 -6.09 22.12
C CYS A 398 -10.55 -6.88 22.37
N LEU A 399 -9.90 -7.39 21.32
CA LEU A 399 -8.60 -8.07 21.45
C LEU A 399 -7.49 -7.09 21.82
N MET A 400 -7.44 -5.90 21.21
CA MET A 400 -6.46 -4.86 21.51
C MET A 400 -6.63 -4.23 22.90
N ALA A 401 -7.81 -4.34 23.52
CA ALA A 401 -8.01 -3.92 24.91
C ALA A 401 -7.30 -4.84 25.93
N ILE A 402 -6.77 -5.98 25.49
CA ILE A 402 -6.03 -6.91 26.34
C ILE A 402 -4.56 -6.42 26.48
N PRO A 403 -4.01 -6.20 27.68
CA PRO A 403 -2.74 -5.49 27.87
C PRO A 403 -1.51 -6.09 27.16
N TRP A 404 -1.56 -7.38 26.83
CA TRP A 404 -0.46 -8.08 26.15
C TRP A 404 -0.69 -8.28 24.64
N VAL A 405 -1.71 -7.60 24.07
CA VAL A 405 -1.97 -7.53 22.63
C VAL A 405 -1.61 -6.14 22.12
N VAL A 406 -0.71 -6.06 21.15
CA VAL A 406 -0.30 -4.80 20.50
C VAL A 406 -1.20 -4.48 19.33
N GLU A 407 -1.43 -5.49 18.49
CA GLU A 407 -2.27 -5.37 17.29
C GLU A 407 -3.10 -6.63 17.12
N ALA A 408 -4.31 -6.45 16.61
CA ALA A 408 -5.17 -7.55 16.21
C ALA A 408 -5.74 -7.27 14.82
N PHE A 409 -5.81 -8.31 14.00
CA PHE A 409 -6.47 -8.28 12.72
C PHE A 409 -7.29 -9.56 12.55
N THR A 410 -8.54 -9.42 12.14
CA THR A 410 -9.43 -10.55 11.92
C THR A 410 -9.92 -10.61 10.49
N LEU A 411 -10.16 -11.81 10.00
CA LEU A 411 -10.69 -12.01 8.64
C LEU A 411 -11.58 -13.25 8.57
N MET A 412 -12.46 -13.25 7.58
CA MET A 412 -13.30 -14.42 7.28
C MET A 412 -12.50 -15.46 6.49
N LEU A 413 -12.56 -16.68 6.98
CA LEU A 413 -12.04 -17.86 6.29
C LEU A 413 -13.24 -18.68 5.80
N THR A 414 -13.34 -18.78 4.47
CA THR A 414 -14.45 -19.46 3.80
C THR A 414 -13.93 -20.78 3.20
N ASN A 415 -14.01 -21.86 3.98
CA ASN A 415 -13.66 -23.21 3.53
C ASN A 415 -14.93 -24.10 3.59
N HIS A 416 -14.92 -25.22 4.31
CA HIS A 416 -16.12 -26.03 4.55
C HIS A 416 -17.16 -25.33 5.42
N ARG A 417 -16.74 -24.39 6.24
CA ARG A 417 -17.58 -23.58 7.13
C ARG A 417 -16.93 -22.20 7.28
N ASP A 418 -17.76 -21.16 7.29
CA ASP A 418 -17.31 -19.79 7.55
C ASP A 418 -16.88 -19.67 9.01
N VAL A 419 -15.63 -19.23 9.22
CA VAL A 419 -15.05 -19.01 10.55
C VAL A 419 -14.22 -17.74 10.56
N ILE A 420 -14.09 -17.10 11.71
CA ILE A 420 -13.16 -15.98 11.89
C ILE A 420 -11.77 -16.53 12.19
N GLY A 421 -10.78 -16.05 11.46
CA GLY A 421 -9.37 -16.14 11.78
C GLY A 421 -8.89 -14.85 12.46
N ALA A 422 -8.01 -14.96 13.46
CA ALA A 422 -7.41 -13.83 14.16
C ALA A 422 -5.89 -13.88 14.08
N VAL A 423 -5.29 -12.77 13.66
CA VAL A 423 -3.85 -12.51 13.66
C VAL A 423 -3.57 -11.57 14.83
N ILE A 424 -2.68 -11.95 15.71
CA ILE A 424 -2.37 -11.23 16.94
C ILE A 424 -0.88 -10.91 16.97
N VAL A 425 -0.56 -9.65 17.17
CA VAL A 425 0.77 -9.20 17.54
C VAL A 425 0.81 -9.01 19.05
N LEU A 426 1.79 -9.64 19.70
CA LEU A 426 1.92 -9.67 21.16
C LEU A 426 2.98 -8.67 21.62
N THR A 427 2.83 -8.17 22.86
CA THR A 427 3.93 -7.51 23.59
C THR A 427 5.01 -8.52 23.94
N ASP A 428 6.18 -8.07 24.40
CA ASP A 428 7.27 -8.95 24.86
C ASP A 428 6.79 -9.91 25.97
N ASP A 429 5.99 -9.44 26.93
CA ASP A 429 5.38 -10.28 27.97
C ASP A 429 4.42 -11.33 27.39
N GLY A 430 3.65 -10.95 26.38
CA GLY A 430 2.78 -11.85 25.63
C GLY A 430 3.57 -12.92 24.89
N LEU A 431 4.65 -12.55 24.21
CA LEU A 431 5.56 -13.48 23.53
C LEU A 431 6.25 -14.44 24.51
N GLN A 432 6.70 -13.93 25.67
CA GLN A 432 7.28 -14.76 26.71
C GLN A 432 6.24 -15.75 27.28
N SER A 433 5.00 -15.30 27.52
CA SER A 433 3.90 -16.16 27.93
C SER A 433 3.59 -17.24 26.90
N LEU A 434 3.64 -16.89 25.61
CA LEU A 434 3.46 -17.84 24.49
C LEU A 434 4.55 -18.92 24.48
N LYS A 435 5.82 -18.54 24.70
CA LYS A 435 6.96 -19.46 24.80
C LYS A 435 6.86 -20.41 25.99
N ILE A 436 6.51 -19.90 27.18
CA ILE A 436 6.49 -20.68 28.42
C ILE A 436 5.25 -21.56 28.54
N LYS A 437 4.07 -21.01 28.24
CA LYS A 437 2.77 -21.68 28.48
C LYS A 437 2.18 -22.33 27.23
N GLY A 438 2.72 -21.99 26.05
CA GLY A 438 2.24 -22.48 24.77
C GLY A 438 0.97 -21.78 24.28
N ARG A 439 0.53 -22.16 23.07
CA ARG A 439 -0.59 -21.51 22.35
C ARG A 439 -1.96 -21.75 22.97
N LYS A 440 -2.23 -22.97 23.44
CA LYS A 440 -3.58 -23.35 23.92
C LYS A 440 -4.07 -22.51 25.10
N PRO A 441 -3.27 -22.29 26.17
CA PRO A 441 -3.67 -21.42 27.27
C PRO A 441 -3.86 -19.96 26.86
N LEU A 442 -3.06 -19.47 25.92
CA LEU A 442 -3.15 -18.11 25.42
C LEU A 442 -4.45 -17.90 24.64
N ILE A 443 -4.75 -18.81 23.69
CA ILE A 443 -5.99 -18.81 22.92
C ILE A 443 -7.21 -18.87 23.86
N LYS A 444 -7.14 -19.70 24.90
CA LYS A 444 -8.23 -19.80 25.87
C LYS A 444 -8.51 -18.44 26.53
N LYS A 445 -7.48 -17.73 26.98
CA LYS A 445 -7.64 -16.40 27.58
C LYS A 445 -8.22 -15.36 26.60
N LEU A 446 -7.74 -15.36 25.34
CA LEU A 446 -8.27 -14.47 24.30
C LEU A 446 -9.76 -14.74 24.05
N ARG A 447 -10.13 -16.01 23.96
CA ARG A 447 -11.53 -16.42 23.78
C ARG A 447 -12.41 -16.07 24.99
N GLU A 448 -11.90 -16.23 26.22
CA GLU A 448 -12.60 -15.84 27.44
C GLU A 448 -12.88 -14.33 27.49
N ALA A 449 -11.90 -13.50 27.08
CA ALA A 449 -12.10 -12.06 26.98
C ALA A 449 -13.15 -11.69 25.95
N LEU A 450 -13.09 -12.28 24.76
CA LEU A 450 -14.09 -12.05 23.72
C LEU A 450 -15.49 -12.56 24.09
N TYR A 451 -15.58 -13.66 24.86
CA TYR A 451 -16.85 -14.26 25.27
C TYR A 451 -17.70 -13.34 26.16
N GLN A 452 -17.09 -12.31 26.75
CA GLN A 452 -17.81 -11.28 27.51
C GLN A 452 -18.70 -10.42 26.60
N TYR A 453 -18.39 -10.33 25.31
CA TYR A 453 -19.03 -9.40 24.37
C TYR A 453 -19.68 -10.09 23.16
N PHE A 454 -19.23 -11.31 22.83
CA PHE A 454 -19.65 -12.00 21.62
C PHE A 454 -20.12 -13.43 21.91
N ASP A 455 -21.05 -13.90 21.11
CA ASP A 455 -21.51 -15.28 21.14
C ASP A 455 -20.37 -16.25 20.74
N ALA A 456 -20.35 -17.44 21.33
CA ALA A 456 -19.33 -18.45 21.09
C ALA A 456 -19.14 -18.83 19.61
N VAL A 457 -20.20 -18.71 18.80
CA VAL A 457 -20.21 -19.09 17.39
C VAL A 457 -19.38 -18.14 16.52
N VAL A 458 -19.31 -16.85 16.89
CA VAL A 458 -18.55 -15.81 16.16
C VAL A 458 -17.13 -15.62 16.68
N LEU A 459 -16.73 -16.32 17.75
CA LEU A 459 -15.36 -16.22 18.25
C LEU A 459 -14.34 -16.82 17.27
N PRO A 460 -13.16 -16.20 17.11
CA PRO A 460 -12.14 -16.72 16.22
C PRO A 460 -11.80 -18.18 16.52
N ARG A 461 -11.69 -18.98 15.47
CA ARG A 461 -11.35 -20.41 15.54
C ARG A 461 -9.93 -20.72 15.08
N LYS A 462 -9.38 -19.88 14.19
CA LYS A 462 -8.01 -19.95 13.72
C LYS A 462 -7.24 -18.77 14.29
N TRP A 463 -6.00 -19.02 14.74
CA TRP A 463 -5.18 -18.02 15.43
C TRP A 463 -3.76 -18.05 14.85
N LEU A 464 -3.25 -16.88 14.50
CA LEU A 464 -1.88 -16.67 14.09
C LEU A 464 -1.26 -15.66 15.04
N PHE A 465 -0.11 -16.00 15.65
CA PHE A 465 0.63 -15.11 16.53
C PHE A 465 1.88 -14.67 15.80
N LEU A 466 2.05 -13.36 15.66
CA LEU A 466 3.19 -12.75 14.98
C LEU A 466 3.91 -11.79 15.92
N GLU A 467 5.22 -11.65 15.74
CA GLU A 467 6.02 -10.63 16.41
C GLU A 467 5.73 -9.24 15.83
N ARG A 468 5.31 -9.16 14.55
CA ARG A 468 4.94 -7.92 13.84
C ARG A 468 3.88 -8.22 12.79
N MET A 469 2.96 -7.26 12.56
CA MET A 469 1.96 -7.38 11.50
C MET A 469 2.62 -7.38 10.12
N LEU A 470 2.13 -8.26 9.24
CA LEU A 470 2.61 -8.36 7.86
C LEU A 470 1.96 -7.27 7.02
N LEU A 471 2.79 -6.36 6.50
CA LEU A 471 2.36 -5.22 5.71
C LEU A 471 2.94 -5.29 4.30
N THR A 472 2.17 -4.77 3.31
CA THR A 472 2.67 -4.51 1.96
C THR A 472 3.68 -3.35 1.96
N ALA A 473 4.34 -3.11 0.83
CA ALA A 473 5.24 -1.97 0.67
C ALA A 473 4.55 -0.61 0.91
N GLU A 474 3.23 -0.55 0.71
CA GLU A 474 2.39 0.64 0.92
C GLU A 474 1.89 0.77 2.38
N GLY A 475 2.30 -0.13 3.27
CA GLY A 475 1.90 -0.11 4.67
C GLY A 475 0.50 -0.67 4.95
N LYS A 476 -0.11 -1.39 4.00
CA LYS A 476 -1.41 -2.06 4.20
C LYS A 476 -1.21 -3.50 4.65
N ILE A 477 -2.18 -4.02 5.41
CA ILE A 477 -2.17 -5.42 5.84
C ILE A 477 -2.21 -6.36 4.63
N GLU A 478 -1.27 -7.30 4.54
CA GLU A 478 -1.15 -8.26 3.45
C GLU A 478 -2.12 -9.44 3.64
N GLN A 479 -3.42 -9.15 3.50
CA GLN A 479 -4.51 -10.07 3.80
C GLN A 479 -4.43 -11.43 3.10
N PRO A 480 -4.08 -11.54 1.79
CA PRO A 480 -4.00 -12.85 1.11
C PRO A 480 -2.98 -13.78 1.77
N VAL A 481 -1.83 -13.25 2.16
CA VAL A 481 -0.78 -14.04 2.84
C VAL A 481 -1.25 -14.44 4.23
N LEU A 482 -1.81 -13.51 5.01
CA LEU A 482 -2.34 -13.81 6.35
C LEU A 482 -3.46 -14.86 6.31
N LYS A 483 -4.36 -14.78 5.33
CA LYS A 483 -5.40 -15.78 5.10
C LYS A 483 -4.80 -17.15 4.86
N HIS A 484 -3.80 -17.24 4.00
CA HIS A 484 -3.11 -18.49 3.71
C HIS A 484 -2.42 -19.07 4.95
N LEU A 485 -1.68 -18.23 5.72
CA LEU A 485 -1.02 -18.66 6.95
C LEU A 485 -2.00 -19.14 8.02
N LEU A 486 -3.17 -18.52 8.14
CA LEU A 486 -4.24 -18.96 9.04
C LEU A 486 -4.87 -20.30 8.62
N ASP A 487 -4.94 -20.57 7.31
CA ASP A 487 -5.53 -21.80 6.77
C ASP A 487 -4.58 -23.01 6.81
N MET A 488 -3.28 -22.80 7.03
CA MET A 488 -2.31 -23.88 7.11
C MET A 488 -2.65 -24.87 8.23
N ASP A 489 -2.49 -26.15 7.95
CA ASP A 489 -2.64 -27.22 8.97
C ASP A 489 -1.44 -27.21 9.91
N SER A 490 -1.65 -26.78 11.15
CA SER A 490 -0.60 -26.68 12.16
C SER A 490 0.05 -28.04 12.54
N ARG A 491 -0.56 -29.16 12.12
CA ARG A 491 0.03 -30.50 12.30
C ARG A 491 0.97 -30.88 11.15
N LYS A 492 0.99 -30.08 10.05
CA LYS A 492 1.84 -30.31 8.87
C LYS A 492 2.88 -29.21 8.67
N PHE A 493 2.59 -28.01 9.16
CA PHE A 493 3.39 -26.81 8.93
C PHE A 493 3.89 -26.20 10.24
N PRO A 494 5.02 -25.46 10.21
CA PRO A 494 5.51 -24.75 11.38
C PRO A 494 4.60 -23.57 11.70
N HIS A 495 4.68 -23.08 12.95
CA HIS A 495 4.10 -21.80 13.29
C HIS A 495 5.00 -20.68 12.81
N VAL A 496 4.48 -19.79 11.98
CA VAL A 496 5.17 -18.57 11.56
C VAL A 496 5.05 -17.55 12.68
N LEU A 497 6.18 -17.01 13.15
CA LEU A 497 6.27 -16.01 14.22
C LEU A 497 6.58 -14.62 13.66
N LEU A 498 7.41 -14.53 12.62
CA LEU A 498 7.81 -13.30 11.98
C LEU A 498 8.02 -13.56 10.49
N VAL A 499 7.67 -12.56 9.68
CA VAL A 499 7.97 -12.52 8.25
C VAL A 499 8.62 -11.18 7.94
N GLU A 500 9.82 -11.21 7.39
CA GLU A 500 10.53 -10.02 6.88
C GLU A 500 10.80 -10.20 5.40
N LYS A 501 10.24 -9.32 4.57
CA LYS A 501 10.39 -9.35 3.12
C LYS A 501 11.20 -8.14 2.67
N THR A 502 12.28 -8.38 1.93
CA THR A 502 13.14 -7.33 1.39
C THR A 502 13.49 -7.70 -0.05
N GLY A 503 12.86 -7.03 -1.01
CA GLY A 503 13.06 -7.33 -2.44
C GLY A 503 12.77 -8.80 -2.77
N ASP A 504 13.78 -9.50 -3.30
CA ASP A 504 13.71 -10.90 -3.70
C ASP A 504 14.02 -11.89 -2.56
N SER A 505 14.12 -11.40 -1.31
CA SER A 505 14.42 -12.21 -0.13
C SER A 505 13.28 -12.16 0.87
N VAL A 506 13.00 -13.30 1.50
CA VAL A 506 12.08 -13.44 2.64
C VAL A 506 12.78 -14.19 3.75
N GLU A 507 12.75 -13.61 4.94
CA GLU A 507 13.17 -14.28 6.17
C GLU A 507 11.93 -14.60 7.01
N LEU A 508 11.82 -15.86 7.42
CA LEU A 508 10.75 -16.34 8.29
C LEU A 508 11.35 -16.83 9.60
N LYS A 509 10.81 -16.37 10.72
CA LYS A 509 11.03 -17.00 12.02
C LYS A 509 9.94 -18.00 12.28
N LEU A 510 10.30 -19.24 12.53
CA LEU A 510 9.41 -20.39 12.61
C LEU A 510 9.57 -21.10 13.96
N SER A 511 8.46 -21.62 14.49
CA SER A 511 8.48 -22.56 15.61
C SER A 511 7.92 -23.90 15.15
N VAL A 512 8.66 -24.95 15.39
CA VAL A 512 8.30 -26.32 14.99
C VAL A 512 7.36 -26.94 16.03
N PRO A 513 6.07 -27.21 15.72
CA PRO A 513 5.16 -27.83 16.67
C PRO A 513 5.66 -29.21 17.11
N GLU A 514 5.45 -29.55 18.38
CA GLU A 514 5.83 -30.86 18.92
C GLU A 514 4.93 -32.00 18.41
N ASP A 515 3.71 -31.67 17.98
CA ASP A 515 2.67 -32.61 17.53
C ASP A 515 2.54 -32.72 16.00
N LEU A 516 3.63 -32.42 15.26
CA LEU A 516 3.65 -32.64 13.81
C LEU A 516 3.45 -34.13 13.48
N ILE A 517 2.64 -34.39 12.45
CA ILE A 517 2.30 -35.76 11.99
C ILE A 517 3.52 -36.57 11.51
N TYR A 518 4.64 -35.92 11.28
CA TYR A 518 5.87 -36.55 10.76
C TYR A 518 6.74 -37.16 11.84
N PHE A 519 6.60 -36.75 13.11
CA PHE A 519 7.50 -37.17 14.19
C PHE A 519 7.29 -38.62 14.68
N PRO A 520 6.06 -39.17 14.73
CA PRO A 520 5.86 -40.54 15.20
C PRO A 520 6.64 -41.57 14.37
N ASP A 521 6.75 -41.35 13.05
CA ASP A 521 7.36 -42.29 12.12
C ASP A 521 8.83 -41.96 11.77
N HIS A 522 9.41 -40.86 12.34
CA HIS A 522 10.74 -40.40 11.93
C HIS A 522 11.55 -39.74 13.09
N PHE A 523 12.16 -40.47 14.01
CA PHE A 523 12.22 -41.92 14.31
C PHE A 523 11.64 -42.15 15.70
N ALA A 524 11.18 -43.38 16.01
CA ALA A 524 10.71 -43.73 17.33
C ALA A 524 11.82 -43.53 18.40
N GLY A 525 11.55 -42.74 19.44
CA GLY A 525 12.51 -42.43 20.52
C GLY A 525 13.48 -41.27 20.24
N TYR A 526 13.66 -40.82 19.02
CA TYR A 526 14.45 -39.66 18.64
C TYR A 526 13.79 -38.91 17.45
N PRO A 527 12.70 -38.18 17.71
CA PRO A 527 11.94 -37.53 16.64
C PRO A 527 12.74 -36.39 16.01
N ILE A 528 12.81 -36.42 14.68
CA ILE A 528 13.45 -35.37 13.86
C ILE A 528 12.57 -35.00 12.68
N LEU A 529 12.66 -33.77 12.23
CA LEU A 529 11.93 -33.30 11.04
C LEU A 529 12.55 -33.88 9.78
N PRO A 530 11.80 -34.65 8.97
CA PRO A 530 12.31 -35.23 7.73
C PRO A 530 12.85 -34.16 6.77
N GLY A 531 13.95 -34.46 6.07
CA GLY A 531 14.54 -33.53 5.11
C GLY A 531 13.58 -33.16 3.96
N VAL A 532 12.76 -34.13 3.52
CA VAL A 532 11.73 -33.87 2.48
C VAL A 532 10.67 -32.88 2.95
N VAL A 533 10.32 -32.87 4.23
CA VAL A 533 9.37 -31.92 4.81
C VAL A 533 9.97 -30.50 4.86
N GLN A 534 11.26 -30.38 5.18
CA GLN A 534 11.97 -29.09 5.14
C GLN A 534 11.95 -28.50 3.73
N ILE A 535 12.20 -29.32 2.71
CA ILE A 535 12.13 -28.91 1.30
C ILE A 535 10.69 -28.49 0.94
N ALA A 536 9.68 -29.28 1.32
CA ALA A 536 8.29 -28.95 1.06
C ALA A 536 7.85 -27.64 1.72
N TRP A 537 8.32 -27.34 2.94
CA TRP A 537 8.08 -26.06 3.59
C TRP A 537 8.74 -24.91 2.85
N ALA A 538 10.00 -25.06 2.43
CA ALA A 538 10.71 -24.04 1.66
C ALA A 538 10.02 -23.75 0.31
N GLU A 539 9.54 -24.80 -0.38
CA GLU A 539 8.76 -24.66 -1.61
C GLU A 539 7.44 -23.93 -1.36
N HIS A 540 6.70 -24.35 -0.35
CA HIS A 540 5.40 -23.79 0.00
C HIS A 540 5.50 -22.28 0.30
N PHE A 541 6.41 -21.88 1.18
CA PHE A 541 6.63 -20.49 1.50
C PHE A 541 7.23 -19.69 0.31
N GLY A 542 8.09 -20.31 -0.48
CA GLY A 542 8.61 -19.70 -1.70
C GLY A 542 7.49 -19.34 -2.68
N LYS A 543 6.59 -20.26 -2.95
CA LYS A 543 5.41 -20.02 -3.81
C LYS A 543 4.48 -18.96 -3.22
N LEU A 544 4.27 -18.99 -1.89
CA LEU A 544 3.41 -18.02 -1.21
C LEU A 544 3.94 -16.59 -1.33
N PHE A 545 5.24 -16.37 -1.12
CA PHE A 545 5.81 -15.03 -1.03
C PHE A 545 6.29 -14.45 -2.35
N PHE A 546 6.62 -15.30 -3.33
CA PHE A 546 7.16 -14.86 -4.62
C PHE A 546 6.23 -15.12 -5.79
N ALA A 547 5.03 -15.69 -5.54
CA ALA A 547 4.05 -16.03 -6.57
C ALA A 547 4.69 -16.84 -7.73
N ILE A 548 5.41 -17.92 -7.38
CA ILE A 548 6.08 -18.77 -8.37
C ILE A 548 5.04 -19.67 -9.02
N ASP A 549 4.67 -19.39 -10.27
CA ASP A 549 3.69 -20.15 -11.04
C ASP A 549 4.35 -21.15 -11.99
N GLU A 550 5.66 -21.02 -12.24
CA GLU A 550 6.40 -21.90 -13.12
C GLU A 550 6.47 -23.33 -12.54
N PRO A 551 6.43 -24.35 -13.41
CA PRO A 551 6.54 -25.74 -12.96
C PRO A 551 7.91 -26.04 -12.34
N PHE A 552 7.91 -26.84 -11.29
CA PHE A 552 9.12 -27.35 -10.68
C PHE A 552 9.87 -28.27 -11.66
N LEU A 553 11.18 -28.08 -11.82
CA LEU A 553 12.03 -28.88 -12.71
C LEU A 553 12.95 -29.81 -11.93
N THR A 554 13.70 -29.30 -10.98
CA THR A 554 14.72 -30.08 -10.26
C THR A 554 15.17 -29.37 -8.98
N MET A 555 15.92 -30.11 -8.16
CA MET A 555 16.62 -29.60 -6.98
C MET A 555 18.13 -29.66 -7.21
N GLU A 556 18.85 -28.66 -6.69
CA GLU A 556 20.29 -28.57 -6.80
C GLU A 556 20.94 -28.29 -5.45
N VAL A 557 22.09 -28.89 -5.21
CA VAL A 557 22.96 -28.61 -4.06
C VAL A 557 22.22 -28.71 -2.70
N ILE A 558 21.34 -29.71 -2.56
CA ILE A 558 20.65 -29.97 -1.29
C ILE A 558 21.64 -30.49 -0.26
N LYS A 559 21.68 -29.87 0.91
CA LYS A 559 22.52 -30.27 2.05
C LYS A 559 21.69 -30.32 3.31
N PHE A 560 21.86 -31.39 4.10
CA PHE A 560 21.36 -31.54 5.46
C PHE A 560 22.56 -31.66 6.38
N VAL A 561 22.70 -30.74 7.32
CA VAL A 561 23.89 -30.63 8.18
C VAL A 561 23.54 -30.97 9.62
N LYS A 562 22.41 -30.48 10.12
CA LYS A 562 21.94 -30.72 11.49
C LYS A 562 20.48 -31.12 11.50
N VAL A 563 20.11 -31.99 12.43
CA VAL A 563 18.72 -32.40 12.65
C VAL A 563 17.89 -31.25 13.23
N ILE A 564 16.61 -31.24 12.92
CA ILE A 564 15.62 -30.36 13.51
C ILE A 564 14.72 -31.21 14.40
N GLN A 565 14.63 -30.85 15.68
CA GLN A 565 13.84 -31.56 16.68
C GLN A 565 12.48 -30.86 16.93
N PRO A 566 11.51 -31.54 17.53
CA PRO A 566 10.27 -30.92 18.03
C PRO A 566 10.57 -29.71 18.93
N GLY A 567 9.76 -28.68 18.83
CA GLY A 567 9.93 -27.44 19.63
C GLY A 567 11.04 -26.50 19.16
N ALA A 568 11.79 -26.84 18.10
CA ALA A 568 12.89 -25.99 17.61
C ALA A 568 12.38 -24.63 17.09
N GLU A 569 13.09 -23.55 17.41
CA GLU A 569 12.95 -22.26 16.73
C GLU A 569 13.92 -22.21 15.56
N LEU A 570 13.41 -21.86 14.40
CA LEU A 570 14.16 -21.85 13.13
C LEU A 570 14.02 -20.50 12.44
N LYS A 571 15.04 -20.16 11.68
CA LYS A 571 15.06 -19.12 10.68
C LYS A 571 15.08 -19.77 9.30
N LEU A 572 14.10 -19.49 8.46
CA LEU A 572 14.08 -19.88 7.06
C LEU A 572 14.35 -18.63 6.21
N MET A 573 15.48 -18.62 5.52
CA MET A 573 15.81 -17.62 4.53
C MET A 573 15.45 -18.17 3.15
N LEU A 574 14.67 -17.42 2.40
CA LEU A 574 14.29 -17.68 1.02
C LEU A 574 14.79 -16.54 0.13
N ASN A 575 15.33 -16.88 -1.04
CA ASN A 575 15.73 -15.88 -2.03
C ASN A 575 15.32 -16.37 -3.42
N TRP A 576 14.48 -15.59 -4.11
CA TRP A 576 13.99 -15.89 -5.44
C TRP A 576 14.76 -15.12 -6.50
N LYS A 577 15.40 -15.83 -7.42
CA LYS A 577 16.07 -15.25 -8.59
C LYS A 577 15.23 -15.53 -9.83
N ALA A 578 14.28 -14.66 -10.12
CA ALA A 578 13.35 -14.80 -11.25
C ALA A 578 14.07 -14.93 -12.60
N SER A 579 15.17 -14.21 -12.81
CA SER A 579 15.94 -14.24 -14.06
C SER A 579 16.49 -15.62 -14.44
N VAL A 580 16.67 -16.50 -13.46
CA VAL A 580 17.18 -17.88 -13.65
C VAL A 580 16.22 -18.96 -13.14
N GLY A 581 15.04 -18.57 -12.67
CA GLY A 581 14.02 -19.49 -12.15
C GLY A 581 14.49 -20.29 -10.94
N LYS A 582 15.26 -19.70 -10.01
CA LYS A 582 15.85 -20.42 -8.87
C LYS A 582 15.40 -19.86 -7.54
N LEU A 583 14.83 -20.72 -6.70
CA LEU A 583 14.51 -20.45 -5.30
C LEU A 583 15.60 -21.06 -4.42
N TYR A 584 16.35 -20.22 -3.74
CA TYR A 584 17.33 -20.62 -2.73
C TYR A 584 16.68 -20.67 -1.37
N PHE A 585 17.03 -21.67 -0.54
CA PHE A 585 16.57 -21.76 0.83
C PHE A 585 17.69 -22.11 1.79
N ASN A 586 17.59 -21.64 3.04
CA ASN A 586 18.47 -22.01 4.15
C ASN A 586 17.67 -22.02 5.45
N PHE A 587 17.62 -23.19 6.10
CA PHE A 587 17.14 -23.34 7.48
C PHE A 587 18.31 -23.22 8.45
N SER A 588 18.17 -22.35 9.43
CA SER A 588 19.18 -22.12 10.47
C SER A 588 18.53 -21.91 11.84
N SER A 589 19.30 -22.03 12.90
CA SER A 589 18.96 -21.66 14.26
C SER A 589 20.19 -21.07 14.96
N GLU A 590 20.12 -20.76 16.24
CA GLU A 590 21.29 -20.38 17.05
C GLU A 590 22.41 -21.41 16.99
N GLN A 591 22.08 -22.68 16.72
CA GLN A 591 23.07 -23.75 16.57
C GLN A 591 23.77 -23.76 15.21
N GLY A 592 23.38 -22.90 14.27
CA GLY A 592 23.92 -22.81 12.91
C GLY A 592 22.96 -23.35 11.83
N SER A 593 23.49 -23.65 10.64
CA SER A 593 22.70 -24.14 9.50
C SER A 593 22.24 -25.57 9.69
N HIS A 594 20.96 -25.85 9.41
CA HIS A 594 20.34 -27.17 9.45
C HIS A 594 20.26 -27.79 8.06
N SER A 595 19.70 -27.05 7.10
CA SER A 595 19.63 -27.50 5.71
C SER A 595 19.63 -26.30 4.76
N SER A 596 20.11 -26.55 3.55
CA SER A 596 20.13 -25.54 2.50
C SER A 596 20.06 -26.20 1.12
N GLY A 597 19.68 -25.39 0.12
CA GLY A 597 19.64 -25.84 -1.26
C GLY A 597 18.98 -24.83 -2.17
N ARG A 598 18.70 -25.28 -3.37
CA ARG A 598 17.93 -24.50 -4.34
C ARG A 598 17.00 -25.39 -5.17
N MET A 599 15.86 -24.85 -5.49
CA MET A 599 14.86 -25.43 -6.38
C MET A 599 14.85 -24.65 -7.68
N VAL A 600 14.70 -25.33 -8.79
CA VAL A 600 14.70 -24.78 -10.14
C VAL A 600 13.30 -24.91 -10.71
N TYR A 601 12.77 -23.80 -11.21
CA TYR A 601 11.47 -23.69 -11.85
C TYR A 601 11.62 -23.22 -13.29
N GLY A 602 10.70 -23.58 -14.16
CA GLY A 602 10.70 -23.17 -15.56
C GLY A 602 10.11 -24.24 -16.46
N TYR A 603 10.14 -24.02 -17.75
CA TYR A 603 9.74 -25.01 -18.75
C TYR A 603 10.97 -25.76 -19.27
N LYS A 604 10.86 -27.09 -19.43
CA LYS A 604 11.91 -27.85 -20.10
C LYS A 604 12.10 -27.29 -21.50
N LYS A 605 13.32 -26.86 -21.81
CA LYS A 605 13.72 -26.49 -23.17
C LYS A 605 13.69 -27.70 -24.09
#